data_31695d744cb52c2fdfe47de830df8e31
#
_entry.id   31695d744cb52c2fdfe47de830df8e31
#
_cell.length_a   1.000
_cell.length_b   1.000
_cell.length_c   1.000
_cell.angle_alpha   90.00
_cell.angle_beta   90.00
_cell.angle_gamma   90.00
#
_symmetry.space_group_name_H-M   'P 1'
#
loop_
_entity.id
_entity.type
_entity.pdbx_description
1 polymer ?
#
loop_
_entity_poly.entity_id
_entity_poly.type
_entity_poly.pdbx_seq_one_letter_code
_entity_poly.pdbx_strand_id
1 'polypeptide(L)'
;MSLKDMFKKRTLSPQEIKQAERVRKAKDTLLEFQAPEGLFQKCNCCGKPVYYEDLIENDYVCPVCGNYFRIRPKTRIAMVLDKDTFEEWDAKMDTSDPLNFPGYKNKLERQRSVTNLDEAVITGKGKILGKDVVIAVMGADFMMGSMGEVVGEKITRAVERATQMRLPIIIFTCSGGARMQEGIVSLMQMAKTSAALKRHDEAGLLYITVLTDPTTGGVTASFAMLGDVILAEPGALIGFAGPRVIEQTIGQKLPEGFQRAEFLLEHGFVDKIVERKKLRKVLVTIIRSCEYEQ
;
A
#
# COMPACT_ATOMS: atom_id res chain seq x y z
N MET A 1 8.54 45.73 -33.53
CA MET A 1 8.83 44.31 -33.81
C MET A 1 7.51 43.59 -34.06
N SER A 2 7.29 43.10 -35.27
CA SER A 2 6.02 42.46 -35.65
C SER A 2 5.96 41.03 -35.15
N LEU A 3 4.77 40.58 -34.71
CA LEU A 3 4.50 39.19 -34.33
C LEU A 3 4.90 38.14 -35.38
N LYS A 4 5.02 38.53 -36.64
CA LYS A 4 5.51 37.69 -37.74
C LYS A 4 7.00 37.33 -37.66
N ASP A 5 7.82 38.12 -36.95
CA ASP A 5 9.25 37.84 -36.81
C ASP A 5 9.56 36.82 -35.71
N MET A 6 8.62 36.57 -34.82
CA MET A 6 8.77 35.57 -33.74
C MET A 6 8.57 34.11 -34.22
N PHE A 7 8.01 33.90 -35.39
CA PHE A 7 7.70 32.58 -35.97
C PHE A 7 8.54 32.21 -37.19
N LYS A 8 9.63 32.92 -37.48
CA LYS A 8 10.58 32.46 -38.51
C LYS A 8 11.26 31.18 -37.99
N LYS A 9 10.83 30.04 -38.51
CA LYS A 9 11.57 28.76 -38.33
C LYS A 9 13.01 29.02 -38.77
N ARG A 10 13.96 28.96 -37.80
CA ARG A 10 15.39 29.03 -38.07
C ARG A 10 15.75 27.84 -38.95
N THR A 11 15.97 28.09 -40.24
CA THR A 11 16.48 27.10 -41.18
C THR A 11 17.93 26.83 -40.80
N LEU A 12 18.17 25.62 -40.25
CA LEU A 12 19.51 25.16 -39.91
C LEU A 12 20.36 25.07 -41.16
N SER A 13 21.59 25.52 -41.09
CA SER A 13 22.57 25.40 -42.19
C SER A 13 22.86 23.90 -42.48
N PRO A 14 23.31 23.55 -43.68
CA PRO A 14 23.70 22.17 -44.01
C PRO A 14 24.73 21.56 -43.08
N GLN A 15 25.57 22.40 -42.46
CA GLN A 15 26.57 21.96 -41.46
C GLN A 15 25.91 21.66 -40.11
N GLU A 16 24.96 22.45 -39.65
CA GLU A 16 24.20 22.20 -38.42
C GLU A 16 23.30 20.98 -38.54
N ILE A 17 22.73 20.72 -39.73
CA ILE A 17 21.96 19.51 -40.05
C ILE A 17 22.88 18.27 -39.95
N LYS A 18 24.05 18.27 -40.55
CA LYS A 18 25.03 17.18 -40.49
C LYS A 18 25.54 16.93 -39.06
N GLN A 19 25.69 17.98 -38.26
CA GLN A 19 26.09 17.88 -36.87
C GLN A 19 24.98 17.33 -36.00
N ALA A 20 23.73 17.73 -36.21
CA ALA A 20 22.55 17.20 -35.56
C ALA A 20 22.33 15.69 -35.88
N GLU A 21 22.55 15.32 -37.18
CA GLU A 21 22.49 13.91 -37.62
C GLU A 21 23.61 13.07 -37.03
N ARG A 22 24.83 13.59 -36.87
CA ARG A 22 25.94 12.92 -36.19
C ARG A 22 25.66 12.72 -34.71
N VAL A 23 25.09 13.73 -34.04
CA VAL A 23 24.71 13.63 -32.62
C VAL A 23 23.54 12.64 -32.42
N ARG A 24 22.61 12.60 -33.39
CA ARG A 24 21.50 11.65 -33.40
C ARG A 24 21.99 10.21 -33.64
N LYS A 25 22.86 10.02 -34.67
CA LYS A 25 23.53 8.71 -34.87
C LYS A 25 24.41 8.28 -33.72
N ALA A 26 25.13 9.18 -33.05
CA ALA A 26 25.91 8.85 -31.87
C ALA A 26 25.03 8.50 -30.65
N LYS A 27 23.82 9.07 -30.53
CA LYS A 27 22.80 8.63 -29.54
C LYS A 27 22.20 7.27 -29.91
N ASP A 28 21.99 6.98 -31.19
CA ASP A 28 21.48 5.70 -31.66
C ASP A 28 22.55 4.59 -31.64
N THR A 29 23.85 4.95 -31.53
CA THR A 29 25.00 4.01 -31.41
C THR A 29 25.51 3.88 -29.97
N LEU A 30 25.03 4.64 -29.03
CA LEU A 30 25.08 4.25 -27.63
C LEU A 30 24.20 3.01 -27.52
N LEU A 31 24.84 1.84 -27.56
CA LEU A 31 24.25 0.55 -27.23
C LEU A 31 23.19 0.82 -26.16
N GLU A 32 21.92 0.69 -26.52
CA GLU A 32 20.87 0.54 -25.50
C GLU A 32 21.29 -0.66 -24.67
N PHE A 33 21.96 -0.35 -23.58
CA PHE A 33 22.20 -1.34 -22.55
C PHE A 33 20.82 -1.66 -22.00
N GLN A 34 20.15 -2.62 -22.63
CA GLN A 34 18.93 -3.20 -22.11
C GLN A 34 19.35 -3.95 -20.85
N ALA A 35 19.31 -3.24 -19.72
CA ALA A 35 19.46 -3.89 -18.43
C ALA A 35 18.41 -5.01 -18.36
N PRO A 36 18.79 -6.20 -17.88
CA PRO A 36 17.84 -7.30 -17.70
C PRO A 36 16.58 -6.79 -17.01
N GLU A 37 15.41 -7.23 -17.50
CA GLU A 37 14.14 -6.84 -16.88
C GLU A 37 14.18 -7.16 -15.37
N GLY A 38 13.84 -6.18 -14.54
CA GLY A 38 13.84 -6.31 -13.08
C GLY A 38 15.13 -5.87 -12.36
N LEU A 39 16.21 -5.51 -13.09
CA LEU A 39 17.45 -5.06 -12.47
C LEU A 39 17.34 -3.67 -11.85
N PHE A 40 16.52 -2.79 -12.44
CA PHE A 40 16.27 -1.44 -11.97
C PHE A 40 14.78 -1.15 -11.80
N GLN A 41 14.44 -0.39 -10.78
CA GLN A 41 13.10 0.14 -10.56
C GLN A 41 13.13 1.67 -10.57
N LYS A 42 12.27 2.29 -11.39
CA LYS A 42 12.16 3.74 -11.42
C LYS A 42 11.41 4.24 -10.19
N CYS A 43 11.99 5.19 -9.49
CA CYS A 43 11.32 5.85 -8.37
C CYS A 43 10.20 6.78 -8.89
N ASN A 44 8.99 6.60 -8.40
CA ASN A 44 7.83 7.42 -8.81
C ASN A 44 7.90 8.87 -8.31
N CYS A 45 8.72 9.15 -7.28
CA CYS A 45 8.90 10.48 -6.72
C CYS A 45 9.99 11.26 -7.47
N CYS A 46 11.25 10.80 -7.44
CA CYS A 46 12.36 11.53 -8.04
C CYS A 46 12.66 11.15 -9.51
N GLY A 47 11.97 10.15 -10.06
CA GLY A 47 12.14 9.69 -11.44
C GLY A 47 13.44 8.93 -11.73
N LYS A 48 14.35 8.79 -10.76
CA LYS A 48 15.64 8.12 -10.95
C LYS A 48 15.47 6.59 -10.95
N PRO A 49 16.24 5.88 -11.79
CA PRO A 49 16.35 4.42 -11.68
C PRO A 49 17.13 4.07 -10.39
N VAL A 50 16.64 3.08 -9.67
CA VAL A 50 17.26 2.53 -8.46
C VAL A 50 17.54 1.06 -8.72
N TYR A 51 18.73 0.61 -8.38
CA TYR A 51 19.10 -0.79 -8.47
C TYR A 51 18.25 -1.61 -7.48
N TYR A 52 17.74 -2.75 -7.94
CA TYR A 52 16.74 -3.48 -7.17
C TYR A 52 17.30 -4.08 -5.88
N GLU A 53 18.57 -4.49 -5.88
CA GLU A 53 19.25 -4.98 -4.67
C GLU A 53 19.43 -3.87 -3.64
N ASP A 54 19.89 -2.67 -4.07
CA ASP A 54 19.98 -1.50 -3.17
C ASP A 54 18.62 -1.15 -2.57
N LEU A 55 17.55 -1.34 -3.35
CA LEU A 55 16.19 -1.09 -2.87
C LEU A 55 15.78 -2.10 -1.79
N ILE A 56 16.12 -3.39 -1.96
CA ILE A 56 15.87 -4.43 -0.97
C ILE A 56 16.66 -4.16 0.31
N GLU A 57 17.96 -3.88 0.19
CA GLU A 57 18.85 -3.60 1.32
C GLU A 57 18.41 -2.37 2.11
N ASN A 58 17.78 -1.40 1.44
CA ASN A 58 17.24 -0.20 2.06
C ASN A 58 15.74 -0.32 2.40
N ASP A 59 15.21 -1.53 2.65
CA ASP A 59 13.82 -1.79 3.02
C ASP A 59 12.79 -1.18 2.06
N TYR A 60 13.10 -1.20 0.76
CA TYR A 60 12.26 -0.60 -0.29
C TYR A 60 12.03 0.90 -0.11
N VAL A 61 13.02 1.60 0.43
CA VAL A 61 13.06 3.06 0.50
C VAL A 61 14.06 3.57 -0.54
N CYS A 62 13.68 4.55 -1.33
CA CYS A 62 14.55 5.12 -2.36
C CYS A 62 15.83 5.71 -1.72
N PRO A 63 17.03 5.23 -2.05
CA PRO A 63 18.26 5.76 -1.47
C PRO A 63 18.56 7.20 -1.90
N VAL A 64 17.88 7.69 -2.94
CA VAL A 64 18.11 9.03 -3.49
C VAL A 64 17.23 10.09 -2.85
N CYS A 65 15.94 9.80 -2.66
CA CYS A 65 14.97 10.80 -2.18
C CYS A 65 14.18 10.39 -0.94
N GLY A 66 14.42 9.20 -0.39
CA GLY A 66 13.72 8.71 0.79
C GLY A 66 12.28 8.25 0.55
N ASN A 67 11.80 8.26 -0.70
CA ASN A 67 10.44 7.82 -1.01
C ASN A 67 10.24 6.34 -0.72
N TYR A 68 9.12 6.00 -0.11
CA TYR A 68 8.73 4.63 0.25
C TYR A 68 8.04 3.96 -0.94
N PHE A 69 8.66 2.91 -1.47
CA PHE A 69 8.02 2.06 -2.48
C PHE A 69 6.94 1.18 -1.83
N ARG A 70 5.88 0.87 -2.58
CA ARG A 70 4.92 -0.14 -2.17
C ARG A 70 5.60 -1.50 -2.15
N ILE A 71 5.31 -2.28 -1.13
CA ILE A 71 5.85 -3.64 -1.00
C ILE A 71 4.73 -4.66 -0.98
N ARG A 72 5.04 -5.85 -1.49
CA ARG A 72 4.08 -6.96 -1.57
C ARG A 72 3.76 -7.50 -0.18
N PRO A 73 2.55 -8.03 0.05
CA PRO A 73 2.16 -8.59 1.34
C PRO A 73 3.14 -9.64 1.88
N LYS A 74 3.57 -10.59 1.06
CA LYS A 74 4.55 -11.63 1.46
C LYS A 74 5.89 -11.03 1.92
N THR A 75 6.36 -9.99 1.21
CA THR A 75 7.58 -9.27 1.60
C THR A 75 7.40 -8.56 2.94
N ARG A 76 6.25 -7.89 3.15
CA ARG A 76 5.94 -7.24 4.43
C ARG A 76 5.93 -8.25 5.59
N ILE A 77 5.31 -9.39 5.40
CA ILE A 77 5.27 -10.48 6.37
C ILE A 77 6.69 -10.92 6.74
N ALA A 78 7.54 -11.16 5.74
CA ALA A 78 8.94 -11.57 5.94
C ALA A 78 9.79 -10.50 6.66
N MET A 79 9.49 -9.20 6.46
CA MET A 79 10.18 -8.10 7.15
C MET A 79 9.76 -7.95 8.62
N VAL A 80 8.52 -8.32 8.95
CA VAL A 80 7.94 -8.06 10.27
C VAL A 80 8.02 -9.27 11.19
N LEU A 81 7.69 -10.46 10.68
CA LEU A 81 7.65 -11.68 11.48
C LEU A 81 9.02 -12.35 11.62
N ASP A 82 9.14 -13.17 12.63
CA ASP A 82 10.27 -14.07 12.80
C ASP A 82 10.27 -15.11 11.69
N LYS A 83 11.46 -15.48 11.23
CA LYS A 83 11.62 -16.45 10.15
C LYS A 83 10.91 -17.78 10.50
N ASP A 84 10.23 -18.35 9.52
CA ASP A 84 9.55 -19.64 9.57
C ASP A 84 8.45 -19.77 10.66
N THR A 85 7.91 -18.63 11.14
CA THR A 85 6.82 -18.62 12.14
C THR A 85 5.44 -18.31 11.56
N PHE A 86 5.36 -17.90 10.30
CA PHE A 86 4.10 -17.50 9.68
C PHE A 86 3.25 -18.70 9.27
N GLU A 87 2.03 -18.74 9.76
CA GLU A 87 0.98 -19.66 9.38
C GLU A 87 -0.14 -18.89 8.66
N GLU A 88 -0.28 -19.07 7.35
CA GLU A 88 -1.29 -18.41 6.55
C GLU A 88 -2.68 -19.02 6.77
N TRP A 89 -3.71 -18.17 6.91
CA TRP A 89 -5.09 -18.57 7.07
C TRP A 89 -5.95 -18.17 5.88
N ASP A 90 -6.98 -19.00 5.59
CA ASP A 90 -8.00 -18.71 4.59
C ASP A 90 -7.42 -18.34 3.20
N ALA A 91 -6.33 -18.96 2.78
CA ALA A 91 -5.63 -18.66 1.53
C ALA A 91 -6.57 -18.74 0.31
N LYS A 92 -7.32 -19.83 0.18
CA LYS A 92 -8.17 -20.12 -0.99
C LYS A 92 -9.64 -19.76 -0.72
N MET A 93 -9.94 -18.48 -0.63
CA MET A 93 -11.32 -18.00 -0.49
C MET A 93 -11.74 -17.26 -1.76
N ASP A 94 -12.90 -17.61 -2.30
CA ASP A 94 -13.45 -16.99 -3.50
C ASP A 94 -14.66 -16.11 -3.19
N THR A 95 -14.84 -15.04 -3.99
CA THR A 95 -16.02 -14.19 -3.93
C THR A 95 -17.23 -14.88 -4.57
N SER A 96 -18.40 -14.61 -4.02
CA SER A 96 -19.67 -15.03 -4.61
C SER A 96 -20.01 -14.29 -5.90
N ASP A 97 -19.28 -13.21 -6.26
CA ASP A 97 -19.61 -12.28 -7.34
C ASP A 97 -21.08 -11.83 -7.27
N PRO A 98 -21.47 -11.15 -6.20
CA PRO A 98 -22.88 -10.96 -5.82
C PRO A 98 -23.72 -10.20 -6.86
N LEU A 99 -23.06 -9.46 -7.77
CA LEU A 99 -23.72 -8.69 -8.81
C LEU A 99 -23.61 -9.33 -10.20
N ASN A 100 -22.90 -10.44 -10.35
CA ASN A 100 -22.52 -11.00 -11.65
C ASN A 100 -21.92 -9.91 -12.57
N PHE A 101 -20.99 -9.11 -12.02
CA PHE A 101 -20.45 -7.94 -12.73
C PHE A 101 -19.71 -8.36 -13.99
N PRO A 102 -20.02 -7.77 -15.17
CA PRO A 102 -19.42 -8.17 -16.43
C PRO A 102 -17.89 -8.19 -16.40
N GLY A 103 -17.30 -9.35 -16.69
CA GLY A 103 -15.85 -9.52 -16.77
C GLY A 103 -15.11 -9.56 -15.43
N TYR A 104 -15.80 -9.53 -14.30
CA TYR A 104 -15.17 -9.48 -12.98
C TYR A 104 -14.38 -10.78 -12.68
N LYS A 105 -14.94 -11.95 -12.91
CA LYS A 105 -14.25 -13.24 -12.72
C LYS A 105 -12.97 -13.33 -13.54
N ASN A 106 -13.01 -12.99 -14.82
CA ASN A 106 -11.82 -12.97 -15.68
C ASN A 106 -10.75 -11.98 -15.17
N LYS A 107 -11.18 -10.84 -14.63
CA LYS A 107 -10.28 -9.86 -14.03
C LYS A 107 -9.62 -10.40 -12.76
N LEU A 108 -10.34 -11.11 -11.91
CA LEU A 108 -9.81 -11.76 -10.71
C LEU A 108 -8.77 -12.83 -11.08
N GLU A 109 -9.10 -13.73 -12.01
CA GLU A 109 -8.18 -14.77 -12.49
C GLU A 109 -6.89 -14.17 -13.04
N ARG A 110 -7.00 -13.13 -13.87
CA ARG A 110 -5.83 -12.38 -14.37
C ARG A 110 -5.03 -11.78 -13.24
N GLN A 111 -5.67 -11.18 -12.23
CA GLN A 111 -4.94 -10.61 -11.09
C GLN A 111 -4.21 -11.70 -10.30
N ARG A 112 -4.84 -12.83 -10.04
CA ARG A 112 -4.23 -13.99 -9.39
C ARG A 112 -2.99 -14.48 -10.13
N SER A 113 -3.09 -14.63 -11.44
CA SER A 113 -1.97 -15.10 -12.27
C SER A 113 -0.78 -14.13 -12.31
N VAL A 114 -1.05 -12.80 -12.35
CA VAL A 114 0.00 -11.78 -12.43
C VAL A 114 0.64 -11.52 -11.07
N THR A 115 -0.14 -11.50 -9.98
CA THR A 115 0.35 -11.13 -8.65
C THR A 115 0.81 -12.31 -7.81
N ASN A 116 0.39 -13.52 -8.15
CA ASN A 116 0.53 -14.73 -7.33
C ASN A 116 -0.06 -14.55 -5.91
N LEU A 117 -1.20 -13.82 -5.85
CA LEU A 117 -2.03 -13.61 -4.66
C LEU A 117 -3.43 -14.11 -4.96
N ASP A 118 -4.06 -14.77 -4.01
CA ASP A 118 -5.46 -15.20 -4.14
C ASP A 118 -6.42 -14.01 -3.96
N GLU A 119 -6.04 -13.03 -3.10
CA GLU A 119 -6.80 -11.82 -2.83
C GLU A 119 -5.89 -10.69 -2.32
N ALA A 120 -6.44 -9.48 -2.18
CA ALA A 120 -5.73 -8.25 -1.78
C ALA A 120 -5.24 -8.25 -0.32
N VAL A 121 -5.53 -9.26 0.46
CA VAL A 121 -5.08 -9.42 1.85
C VAL A 121 -4.58 -10.82 2.13
N ILE A 122 -3.45 -10.93 2.85
CA ILE A 122 -2.96 -12.16 3.46
C ILE A 122 -3.17 -12.05 4.96
N THR A 123 -3.75 -13.09 5.57
CA THR A 123 -4.01 -13.16 7.01
C THR A 123 -3.38 -14.40 7.61
N GLY A 124 -2.97 -14.34 8.85
CA GLY A 124 -2.36 -15.47 9.54
C GLY A 124 -1.83 -15.14 10.93
N LYS A 125 -1.15 -16.10 11.52
CA LYS A 125 -0.48 -16.00 12.80
C LYS A 125 1.04 -16.08 12.60
N GLY A 126 1.80 -15.45 13.49
CA GLY A 126 3.26 -15.55 13.51
C GLY A 126 3.84 -14.97 14.78
N LYS A 127 5.15 -14.78 14.81
CA LYS A 127 5.85 -14.18 15.95
C LYS A 127 6.62 -12.93 15.56
N ILE A 128 6.66 -11.95 16.46
CA ILE A 128 7.54 -10.78 16.35
C ILE A 128 8.45 -10.76 17.57
N LEU A 129 9.75 -10.99 17.36
CA LEU A 129 10.74 -11.11 18.45
C LEU A 129 10.25 -12.04 19.58
N GLY A 130 9.72 -13.21 19.16
CA GLY A 130 9.22 -14.26 20.04
C GLY A 130 7.79 -14.09 20.56
N LYS A 131 7.12 -12.93 20.32
CA LYS A 131 5.74 -12.69 20.75
C LYS A 131 4.75 -13.13 19.68
N ASP A 132 3.78 -13.95 20.08
CA ASP A 132 2.70 -14.40 19.20
C ASP A 132 1.78 -13.24 18.82
N VAL A 133 1.46 -13.13 17.54
CA VAL A 133 0.57 -12.09 16.99
C VAL A 133 -0.26 -12.64 15.85
N VAL A 134 -1.45 -12.09 15.67
CA VAL A 134 -2.21 -12.25 14.43
C VAL A 134 -1.89 -11.07 13.51
N ILE A 135 -1.71 -11.34 12.22
CA ILE A 135 -1.36 -10.32 11.24
C ILE A 135 -2.28 -10.39 10.02
N ALA A 136 -2.70 -9.23 9.53
CA ALA A 136 -3.35 -9.07 8.23
C ALA A 136 -2.56 -8.05 7.42
N VAL A 137 -2.16 -8.41 6.21
CA VAL A 137 -1.35 -7.53 5.35
C VAL A 137 -2.04 -7.35 4.01
N MET A 138 -2.46 -6.13 3.72
CA MET A 138 -3.04 -5.75 2.44
C MET A 138 -1.95 -5.37 1.43
N GLY A 139 -2.25 -5.55 0.14
CA GLY A 139 -1.34 -5.19 -0.95
C GLY A 139 -2.06 -4.53 -2.12
N ALA A 140 -1.49 -3.43 -2.62
CA ALA A 140 -2.01 -2.71 -3.77
C ALA A 140 -1.85 -3.48 -5.10
N ASP A 141 -1.01 -4.49 -5.14
CA ASP A 141 -0.76 -5.29 -6.35
C ASP A 141 -2.03 -5.98 -6.85
N PHE A 142 -2.88 -6.45 -5.95
CA PHE A 142 -4.16 -7.07 -6.29
C PHE A 142 -5.28 -6.03 -6.24
N MET A 143 -5.84 -5.67 -7.40
CA MET A 143 -6.98 -4.75 -7.52
C MET A 143 -6.84 -3.43 -6.71
N MET A 144 -5.61 -2.90 -6.60
CA MET A 144 -5.27 -1.73 -5.78
C MET A 144 -5.63 -1.89 -4.29
N GLY A 145 -5.60 -3.11 -3.77
CA GLY A 145 -5.95 -3.36 -2.37
C GLY A 145 -7.43 -3.15 -2.06
N SER A 146 -8.31 -3.12 -3.06
CA SER A 146 -9.73 -2.80 -2.84
C SER A 146 -10.41 -3.85 -1.97
N MET A 147 -11.18 -3.38 -0.98
CA MET A 147 -11.94 -4.22 -0.07
C MET A 147 -13.22 -4.72 -0.71
N GLY A 148 -13.31 -6.02 -0.99
CA GLY A 148 -14.51 -6.75 -1.36
C GLY A 148 -14.92 -7.75 -0.28
N GLU A 149 -15.87 -8.62 -0.64
CA GLU A 149 -16.40 -9.68 0.23
C GLU A 149 -15.29 -10.51 0.89
N VAL A 150 -14.34 -11.01 0.08
CA VAL A 150 -13.26 -11.88 0.58
C VAL A 150 -12.29 -11.14 1.49
N VAL A 151 -11.92 -9.89 1.14
CA VAL A 151 -11.02 -9.08 2.00
C VAL A 151 -11.68 -8.84 3.35
N GLY A 152 -12.94 -8.42 3.37
CA GLY A 152 -13.68 -8.19 4.60
C GLY A 152 -13.84 -9.45 5.44
N GLU A 153 -14.15 -10.59 4.79
CA GLU A 153 -14.27 -11.88 5.47
C GLU A 153 -12.95 -12.34 6.09
N LYS A 154 -11.85 -12.29 5.33
CA LYS A 154 -10.51 -12.68 5.83
C LYS A 154 -10.09 -11.84 7.03
N ILE A 155 -10.29 -10.51 6.97
CA ILE A 155 -9.99 -9.61 8.09
C ILE A 155 -10.88 -9.95 9.29
N THR A 156 -12.19 -10.13 9.08
CA THR A 156 -13.14 -10.49 10.15
C THR A 156 -12.72 -11.78 10.84
N ARG A 157 -12.44 -12.85 10.09
CA ARG A 157 -11.98 -14.13 10.63
C ARG A 157 -10.65 -14.02 11.39
N ALA A 158 -9.71 -13.21 10.86
CA ALA A 158 -8.44 -12.98 11.54
C ALA A 158 -8.65 -12.30 12.90
N VAL A 159 -9.52 -11.28 12.97
CA VAL A 159 -9.89 -10.61 14.22
C VAL A 159 -10.58 -11.57 15.19
N GLU A 160 -11.55 -12.35 14.72
CA GLU A 160 -12.28 -13.32 15.55
C GLU A 160 -11.35 -14.42 16.12
N ARG A 161 -10.44 -14.96 15.29
CA ARG A 161 -9.42 -15.92 15.76
C ARG A 161 -8.43 -15.28 16.74
N ALA A 162 -8.00 -14.03 16.49
CA ALA A 162 -7.18 -13.27 17.43
C ALA A 162 -7.88 -13.14 18.78
N THR A 163 -9.18 -12.82 18.78
CA THR A 163 -10.01 -12.72 19.99
C THR A 163 -10.10 -14.06 20.72
N GLN A 164 -10.38 -15.14 20.01
CA GLN A 164 -10.47 -16.50 20.59
C GLN A 164 -9.13 -16.96 21.20
N MET A 165 -8.02 -16.66 20.54
CA MET A 165 -6.67 -16.99 20.98
C MET A 165 -6.12 -16.01 22.03
N ARG A 166 -6.85 -14.92 22.34
CA ARG A 166 -6.40 -13.82 23.19
C ARG A 166 -5.06 -13.22 22.74
N LEU A 167 -4.87 -13.05 21.44
CA LEU A 167 -3.66 -12.49 20.85
C LEU A 167 -3.90 -11.08 20.31
N PRO A 168 -2.88 -10.21 20.32
CA PRO A 168 -2.95 -8.93 19.62
C PRO A 168 -3.07 -9.14 18.12
N ILE A 169 -3.77 -8.22 17.44
CA ILE A 169 -3.83 -8.20 15.98
C ILE A 169 -3.16 -6.96 15.42
N ILE A 170 -2.41 -7.13 14.33
CA ILE A 170 -1.76 -6.06 13.58
C ILE A 170 -2.28 -6.09 12.15
N ILE A 171 -2.85 -4.97 11.67
CA ILE A 171 -3.33 -4.86 10.30
C ILE A 171 -2.52 -3.81 9.54
N PHE A 172 -1.80 -4.25 8.50
CA PHE A 172 -1.16 -3.36 7.53
C PHE A 172 -2.16 -3.04 6.43
N THR A 173 -2.56 -1.78 6.34
CA THR A 173 -3.53 -1.33 5.37
C THR A 173 -2.86 -0.82 4.11
N CYS A 174 -3.39 -1.19 2.95
CA CYS A 174 -2.99 -0.68 1.65
C CYS A 174 -4.18 -0.82 0.69
N SER A 175 -4.89 0.27 0.42
CA SER A 175 -6.14 0.17 -0.34
C SER A 175 -6.52 1.45 -1.07
N GLY A 176 -7.06 1.28 -2.27
CA GLY A 176 -7.78 2.34 -3.01
C GLY A 176 -9.25 2.51 -2.60
N GLY A 177 -9.76 1.72 -1.64
CA GLY A 177 -11.15 1.81 -1.15
C GLY A 177 -12.00 0.55 -1.38
N ALA A 178 -13.32 0.71 -1.43
CA ALA A 178 -14.26 -0.38 -1.64
C ALA A 178 -14.21 -0.92 -3.08
N ARG A 179 -14.43 -2.22 -3.26
CA ARG A 179 -14.44 -2.92 -4.55
C ARG A 179 -15.72 -2.65 -5.32
N MET A 180 -15.67 -1.79 -6.33
CA MET A 180 -16.83 -1.34 -7.08
C MET A 180 -17.62 -2.48 -7.73
N GLN A 181 -16.96 -3.55 -8.17
CA GLN A 181 -17.57 -4.71 -8.83
C GLN A 181 -18.54 -5.48 -7.91
N GLU A 182 -18.38 -5.36 -6.62
CA GLU A 182 -19.22 -6.02 -5.62
C GLU A 182 -20.27 -5.08 -5.00
N GLY A 183 -20.32 -3.83 -5.45
CA GLY A 183 -21.35 -2.85 -5.08
C GLY A 183 -21.54 -2.70 -3.58
N ILE A 184 -22.80 -2.79 -3.12
CA ILE A 184 -23.17 -2.61 -1.70
C ILE A 184 -22.53 -3.67 -0.78
N VAL A 185 -22.24 -4.87 -1.28
CA VAL A 185 -21.61 -5.93 -0.48
C VAL A 185 -20.22 -5.50 -0.02
N SER A 186 -19.47 -4.79 -0.87
CA SER A 186 -18.16 -4.24 -0.49
C SER A 186 -18.28 -3.15 0.58
N LEU A 187 -19.33 -2.34 0.57
CA LEU A 187 -19.58 -1.35 1.62
C LEU A 187 -19.99 -2.00 2.95
N MET A 188 -20.75 -3.10 2.90
CA MET A 188 -21.13 -3.85 4.11
C MET A 188 -19.92 -4.49 4.82
N GLN A 189 -18.80 -4.68 4.12
CA GLN A 189 -17.56 -5.17 4.77
C GLN A 189 -17.03 -4.17 5.81
N MET A 190 -17.27 -2.87 5.64
CA MET A 190 -16.90 -1.86 6.64
C MET A 190 -17.57 -2.15 7.99
N ALA A 191 -18.89 -2.35 7.98
CA ALA A 191 -19.63 -2.67 9.19
C ALA A 191 -19.21 -4.02 9.79
N LYS A 192 -18.98 -5.02 8.95
CA LYS A 192 -18.59 -6.37 9.37
C LYS A 192 -17.23 -6.38 10.09
N THR A 193 -16.22 -5.76 9.50
CA THR A 193 -14.87 -5.67 10.11
C THR A 193 -14.90 -4.84 11.39
N SER A 194 -15.62 -3.72 11.40
CA SER A 194 -15.76 -2.86 12.59
C SER A 194 -16.47 -3.60 13.75
N ALA A 195 -17.49 -4.41 13.46
CA ALA A 195 -18.18 -5.21 14.47
C ALA A 195 -17.26 -6.30 15.07
N ALA A 196 -16.39 -6.91 14.26
CA ALA A 196 -15.40 -7.88 14.77
C ALA A 196 -14.38 -7.19 15.66
N LEU A 197 -13.86 -6.04 15.25
CA LEU A 197 -12.92 -5.25 16.06
C LEU A 197 -13.55 -4.76 17.37
N LYS A 198 -14.84 -4.40 17.36
CA LYS A 198 -15.53 -4.02 18.61
C LYS A 198 -15.55 -5.18 19.62
N ARG A 199 -15.79 -6.42 19.17
CA ARG A 199 -15.71 -7.60 20.04
C ARG A 199 -14.29 -7.88 20.55
N HIS A 200 -13.27 -7.57 19.73
CA HIS A 200 -11.87 -7.69 20.11
C HIS A 200 -11.50 -6.68 21.21
N ASP A 201 -11.93 -5.44 21.07
CA ASP A 201 -11.81 -4.35 22.04
C ASP A 201 -12.52 -4.71 23.37
N GLU A 202 -13.78 -5.17 23.31
CA GLU A 202 -14.54 -5.62 24.50
C GLU A 202 -13.88 -6.80 25.24
N ALA A 203 -13.09 -7.61 24.53
CA ALA A 203 -12.27 -8.65 25.13
C ALA A 203 -10.97 -8.13 25.79
N GLY A 204 -10.70 -6.81 25.70
CA GLY A 204 -9.52 -6.15 26.24
C GLY A 204 -8.23 -6.50 25.48
N LEU A 205 -8.31 -6.70 24.16
CA LEU A 205 -7.19 -7.15 23.35
C LEU A 205 -6.71 -6.05 22.40
N LEU A 206 -5.39 -5.97 22.24
CA LEU A 206 -4.72 -4.92 21.47
C LEU A 206 -4.91 -5.07 19.98
N TYR A 207 -5.33 -3.97 19.35
CA TYR A 207 -5.38 -3.80 17.90
C TYR A 207 -4.43 -2.69 17.43
N ILE A 208 -3.44 -3.01 16.61
CA ILE A 208 -2.52 -2.03 15.99
C ILE A 208 -2.81 -1.94 14.51
N THR A 209 -3.05 -0.74 14.00
CA THR A 209 -3.02 -0.46 12.56
C THR A 209 -1.70 0.13 12.13
N VAL A 210 -1.24 -0.27 10.93
CA VAL A 210 -0.10 0.34 10.25
C VAL A 210 -0.55 0.80 8.87
N LEU A 211 -0.74 2.11 8.74
CA LEU A 211 -1.23 2.74 7.52
C LEU A 211 -0.10 2.87 6.50
N THR A 212 -0.28 2.27 5.32
CA THR A 212 0.70 2.35 4.22
C THR A 212 0.11 3.02 2.98
N ASP A 213 0.97 3.35 2.00
CA ASP A 213 0.56 4.07 0.79
C ASP A 213 -0.06 3.16 -0.28
N PRO A 214 -1.30 3.45 -0.74
CA PRO A 214 -2.31 4.34 -0.16
C PRO A 214 -3.22 3.61 0.83
N THR A 215 -3.82 4.33 1.77
CA THR A 215 -4.95 3.86 2.58
C THR A 215 -6.11 4.83 2.41
N THR A 216 -7.10 4.48 1.58
CA THR A 216 -8.18 5.40 1.19
C THR A 216 -9.56 4.73 1.19
N GLY A 217 -10.60 5.56 1.08
CA GLY A 217 -11.99 5.15 0.90
C GLY A 217 -12.57 4.38 2.08
N GLY A 218 -13.31 3.32 1.78
CA GLY A 218 -13.99 2.49 2.78
C GLY A 218 -13.04 1.82 3.78
N VAL A 219 -11.77 1.58 3.42
CA VAL A 219 -10.77 1.02 4.35
C VAL A 219 -10.40 2.05 5.41
N THR A 220 -10.13 3.30 5.02
CA THR A 220 -9.90 4.39 5.99
C THR A 220 -11.13 4.64 6.86
N ALA A 221 -12.32 4.65 6.25
CA ALA A 221 -13.58 4.90 6.96
C ALA A 221 -14.05 3.71 7.83
N SER A 222 -13.24 2.67 7.99
CA SER A 222 -13.56 1.50 8.81
C SER A 222 -12.33 1.04 9.61
N PHE A 223 -11.91 -0.19 9.46
CA PHE A 223 -10.90 -0.82 10.32
C PHE A 223 -9.55 -0.09 10.36
N ALA A 224 -9.15 0.65 9.31
CA ALA A 224 -7.86 1.33 9.31
C ALA A 224 -7.72 2.40 10.41
N MET A 225 -8.82 3.05 10.77
CA MET A 225 -8.83 4.12 11.79
C MET A 225 -9.44 3.67 13.13
N LEU A 226 -9.53 2.36 13.36
CA LEU A 226 -10.09 1.79 14.61
C LEU A 226 -9.02 1.13 15.50
N GLY A 227 -7.72 1.32 15.19
CA GLY A 227 -6.64 0.80 16.02
C GLY A 227 -6.58 1.48 17.39
N ASP A 228 -6.26 0.73 18.44
CA ASP A 228 -5.87 1.29 19.74
C ASP A 228 -4.58 2.09 19.60
N VAL A 229 -3.72 1.67 18.67
CA VAL A 229 -2.54 2.40 18.24
C VAL A 229 -2.51 2.45 16.71
N ILE A 230 -2.49 3.65 16.17
CA ILE A 230 -2.50 3.92 14.73
C ILE A 230 -1.11 4.42 14.31
N LEU A 231 -0.36 3.55 13.65
CA LEU A 231 0.95 3.87 13.08
C LEU A 231 0.83 4.19 11.59
N ALA A 232 1.73 4.99 11.05
CA ALA A 232 1.81 5.25 9.61
C ALA A 232 3.26 5.14 9.11
N GLU A 233 3.43 4.72 7.85
CA GLU A 233 4.70 4.88 7.15
C GLU A 233 4.89 6.35 6.71
N PRO A 234 6.14 6.87 6.69
CA PRO A 234 6.42 8.22 6.21
C PRO A 234 5.84 8.47 4.81
N GLY A 235 5.20 9.63 4.63
CA GLY A 235 4.65 10.09 3.36
C GLY A 235 3.46 9.29 2.82
N ALA A 236 2.92 8.32 3.56
CA ALA A 236 1.77 7.52 3.11
C ALA A 236 0.55 8.41 2.84
N LEU A 237 -0.14 8.16 1.72
CA LEU A 237 -1.41 8.80 1.39
C LEU A 237 -2.54 8.13 2.19
N ILE A 238 -3.17 8.89 3.06
CA ILE A 238 -4.23 8.41 3.95
C ILE A 238 -5.39 9.38 3.91
N GLY A 239 -6.56 8.92 3.51
CA GLY A 239 -7.75 9.78 3.42
C GLY A 239 -8.98 9.05 2.93
N PHE A 240 -10.15 9.69 2.99
CA PHE A 240 -11.37 9.09 2.47
C PHE A 240 -11.42 9.19 0.94
N ALA A 241 -11.55 10.38 0.39
CA ALA A 241 -11.49 10.60 -1.05
C ALA A 241 -10.05 10.82 -1.51
N GLY A 242 -9.68 10.26 -2.67
CA GLY A 242 -8.36 10.52 -3.25
C GLY A 242 -8.20 11.99 -3.66
N PRO A 243 -6.96 12.54 -3.68
CA PRO A 243 -6.70 13.94 -3.98
C PRO A 243 -7.34 14.43 -5.29
N ARG A 244 -7.27 13.64 -6.36
CA ARG A 244 -7.90 13.96 -7.65
C ARG A 244 -9.40 14.17 -7.56
N VAL A 245 -10.09 13.32 -6.77
CA VAL A 245 -11.55 13.43 -6.60
C VAL A 245 -11.90 14.71 -5.88
N ILE A 246 -11.15 15.03 -4.82
CA ILE A 246 -11.36 16.26 -4.05
C ILE A 246 -11.13 17.47 -4.94
N GLU A 247 -9.98 17.57 -5.61
CA GLU A 247 -9.63 18.70 -6.49
C GLU A 247 -10.65 18.91 -7.62
N GLN A 248 -11.12 17.83 -8.24
CA GLN A 248 -12.15 17.89 -9.26
C GLN A 248 -13.50 18.35 -8.69
N THR A 249 -13.82 17.99 -7.46
CA THR A 249 -15.09 18.35 -6.83
C THR A 249 -15.11 19.81 -6.38
N ILE A 250 -14.02 20.29 -5.75
CA ILE A 250 -13.94 21.67 -5.23
C ILE A 250 -13.39 22.66 -6.25
N GLY A 251 -12.83 22.19 -7.37
CA GLY A 251 -12.25 23.04 -8.42
C GLY A 251 -10.96 23.78 -7.99
N GLN A 252 -10.28 23.31 -6.94
CA GLN A 252 -9.08 23.92 -6.39
C GLN A 252 -7.99 22.87 -6.15
N LYS A 253 -6.73 23.29 -6.24
CA LYS A 253 -5.59 22.44 -5.85
C LYS A 253 -5.54 22.28 -4.33
N LEU A 254 -5.22 21.08 -3.90
CA LEU A 254 -5.03 20.79 -2.47
C LEU A 254 -3.72 21.40 -1.97
N PRO A 255 -3.65 21.80 -0.69
CA PRO A 255 -2.40 22.20 -0.06
C PRO A 255 -1.33 21.11 -0.17
N GLU A 256 -0.07 21.53 -0.22
CA GLU A 256 1.05 20.60 -0.19
C GLU A 256 1.04 19.77 1.12
N GLY A 257 1.29 18.47 1.01
CA GLY A 257 1.27 17.55 2.15
C GLY A 257 -0.12 17.14 2.63
N PHE A 258 -1.20 17.66 2.06
CA PHE A 258 -2.56 17.27 2.45
C PHE A 258 -2.79 15.76 2.30
N GLN A 259 -3.44 15.15 3.29
CA GLN A 259 -3.67 13.70 3.40
C GLN A 259 -2.38 12.85 3.47
N ARG A 260 -1.21 13.43 3.76
CA ARG A 260 -0.02 12.64 4.05
C ARG A 260 0.01 12.23 5.53
N ALA A 261 0.78 11.19 5.83
CA ALA A 261 0.93 10.68 7.20
C ALA A 261 1.32 11.80 8.19
N GLU A 262 2.21 12.70 7.77
CA GLU A 262 2.67 13.85 8.53
C GLU A 262 1.52 14.81 8.88
N PHE A 263 0.67 15.10 7.90
CA PHE A 263 -0.53 15.93 8.10
C PHE A 263 -1.50 15.28 9.10
N LEU A 264 -1.70 13.96 9.00
CA LEU A 264 -2.59 13.23 9.90
C LEU A 264 -2.03 13.14 11.32
N LEU A 265 -0.71 13.05 11.47
CA LEU A 265 -0.04 13.08 12.76
C LEU A 265 -0.26 14.44 13.45
N GLU A 266 -0.07 15.56 12.73
CA GLU A 266 -0.29 16.90 13.24
C GLU A 266 -1.75 17.16 13.66
N HIS A 267 -2.71 16.49 13.00
CA HIS A 267 -4.14 16.61 13.30
C HIS A 267 -4.68 15.53 14.25
N GLY A 268 -3.82 14.70 14.83
CA GLY A 268 -4.20 13.72 15.84
C GLY A 268 -4.94 12.48 15.30
N PHE A 269 -4.87 12.19 14.00
CA PHE A 269 -5.44 10.98 13.40
C PHE A 269 -4.47 9.80 13.39
N VAL A 270 -3.20 10.03 13.59
CA VAL A 270 -2.13 9.03 13.64
C VAL A 270 -1.32 9.27 14.91
N ASP A 271 -1.04 8.20 15.66
CA ASP A 271 -0.27 8.32 16.91
C ASP A 271 1.22 8.47 16.66
N LYS A 272 1.73 7.80 15.62
CA LYS A 272 3.16 7.85 15.30
C LYS A 272 3.47 7.48 13.85
N ILE A 273 4.40 8.21 13.26
CA ILE A 273 5.04 7.84 11.99
C ILE A 273 6.26 6.98 12.31
N VAL A 274 6.36 5.82 11.65
CA VAL A 274 7.41 4.83 11.92
C VAL A 274 8.10 4.40 10.63
N GLU A 275 9.41 4.62 10.58
CA GLU A 275 10.24 4.10 9.49
C GLU A 275 10.26 2.57 9.49
N ARG A 276 10.31 1.94 8.30
CA ARG A 276 10.31 0.48 8.13
C ARG A 276 11.37 -0.22 8.96
N LYS A 277 12.59 0.32 9.00
CA LYS A 277 13.72 -0.20 9.78
C LYS A 277 13.43 -0.31 11.28
N LYS A 278 12.58 0.57 11.80
CA LYS A 278 12.23 0.66 13.22
C LYS A 278 10.94 -0.07 13.57
N LEU A 279 10.12 -0.41 12.56
CA LEU A 279 8.75 -0.86 12.73
C LEU A 279 8.65 -2.11 13.61
N ARG A 280 9.46 -3.13 13.33
CA ARG A 280 9.46 -4.39 14.10
C ARG A 280 9.74 -4.17 15.59
N LYS A 281 10.70 -3.29 15.91
CA LYS A 281 11.03 -2.93 17.30
C LYS A 281 9.90 -2.13 17.97
N VAL A 282 9.29 -1.21 17.24
CA VAL A 282 8.16 -0.41 17.75
C VAL A 282 6.97 -1.31 18.06
N LEU A 283 6.59 -2.19 17.13
CA LEU A 283 5.48 -3.12 17.31
C LEU A 283 5.65 -4.00 18.56
N VAL A 284 6.82 -4.61 18.75
CA VAL A 284 7.04 -5.45 19.93
C VAL A 284 7.07 -4.64 21.24
N THR A 285 7.52 -3.38 21.18
CA THR A 285 7.49 -2.49 22.35
C THR A 285 6.05 -2.21 22.77
N ILE A 286 5.16 -1.88 21.81
CA ILE A 286 3.75 -1.64 22.06
C ILE A 286 3.09 -2.91 22.64
N ILE A 287 3.30 -4.07 22.02
CA ILE A 287 2.76 -5.34 22.49
C ILE A 287 3.16 -5.61 23.95
N ARG A 288 4.44 -5.46 24.27
CA ARG A 288 4.94 -5.66 25.66
C ARG A 288 4.36 -4.66 26.65
N SER A 289 4.11 -3.43 26.23
CA SER A 289 3.52 -2.41 27.11
C SER A 289 2.03 -2.65 27.40
N CYS A 290 1.36 -3.43 26.54
CA CYS A 290 -0.05 -3.81 26.70
C CYS A 290 -0.22 -5.23 27.23
N GLU A 291 0.87 -5.98 27.48
CA GLU A 291 0.80 -7.25 28.18
C GLU A 291 0.57 -6.94 29.68
N TYR A 292 -0.67 -7.03 30.11
CA TYR A 292 -0.97 -7.05 31.54
C TYR A 292 -0.43 -8.35 32.14
N GLU A 293 0.28 -8.25 33.26
CA GLU A 293 0.60 -9.41 34.08
C GLU A 293 -0.70 -10.15 34.39
N GLN A 294 -0.81 -11.38 33.88
CA GLN A 294 -1.94 -12.28 34.15
C GLN A 294 -1.79 -12.88 35.53
#